data_8615b9f587fb149e0589267aee84981a
#
_entry.id   8615b9f587fb149e0589267aee84981a
#
_cell.length_a   1.000
_cell.length_b   1.000
_cell.length_c   1.000
_cell.angle_alpha   90.00
_cell.angle_beta   90.00
_cell.angle_gamma   90.00
#
_symmetry.space_group_name_H-M   'P 1'
#
loop_
_entity.id
_entity.type
_entity.pdbx_description
1 polymer ?
#
loop_
_entity_poly.entity_id
_entity_poly.type
_entity_poly.pdbx_seq_one_letter_code
_entity_poly.pdbx_strand_id
1 'polypeptide(L)'
;MSEFEAMSEVLDRSSRELADQFWGQAKVIQIYKGEILTKDGQILFQSSSNYPKEITKYYLGEKAGVHYFAVNREFTGTPMTLRQLAPEANELFIAIAMQAQALINWHETHTNCARCGAPTKVVSHGWIRECEVDGAQHFPRTDPAVIEIGRAHV
;
A
#
# COMPACT_ATOMS: atom_id res chain seq x y z
N MET A 1 -3.79 28.42 -0.54
CA MET A 1 -3.92 26.94 -0.49
C MET A 1 -3.78 26.54 0.95
N SER A 2 -4.81 25.99 1.57
CA SER A 2 -4.73 25.59 2.98
C SER A 2 -3.89 24.33 3.12
N GLU A 3 -3.19 24.16 4.25
CA GLU A 3 -2.42 22.94 4.55
C GLU A 3 -3.26 21.66 4.44
N PHE A 4 -4.58 21.75 4.52
CA PHE A 4 -5.53 20.64 4.37
C PHE A 4 -5.66 20.14 2.92
N GLU A 5 -5.49 20.99 1.91
CA GLU A 5 -5.52 20.57 0.49
C GLU A 5 -4.27 19.76 0.09
N ALA A 6 -3.14 20.02 0.75
CA ALA A 6 -1.90 19.28 0.47
C ALA A 6 -1.92 17.83 0.96
N MET A 7 -2.76 17.48 1.94
CA MET A 7 -2.87 16.11 2.48
C MET A 7 -3.86 15.21 1.72
N SER A 8 -4.78 15.76 0.92
CA SER A 8 -5.85 14.99 0.29
C SER A 8 -5.43 14.22 -0.98
N GLU A 9 -4.27 14.52 -1.56
CA GLU A 9 -3.80 13.92 -2.82
C GLU A 9 -2.33 13.49 -2.77
N VAL A 10 -1.97 12.59 -1.87
CA VAL A 10 -0.60 12.11 -1.84
C VAL A 10 -0.26 11.34 -3.11
N LEU A 11 -1.15 10.46 -3.56
CA LEU A 11 -1.01 9.73 -4.82
C LEU A 11 -2.32 9.70 -5.60
N ASP A 12 -2.26 10.05 -6.88
CA ASP A 12 -3.38 9.86 -7.81
C ASP A 12 -3.47 8.39 -8.23
N ARG A 13 -4.68 7.82 -8.11
CA ARG A 13 -4.99 6.43 -8.48
C ARG A 13 -5.98 6.33 -9.64
N SER A 14 -6.29 7.43 -10.30
CA SER A 14 -7.24 7.45 -11.42
C SER A 14 -6.83 6.50 -12.56
N SER A 15 -5.52 6.32 -12.77
CA SER A 15 -4.96 5.42 -13.78
C SER A 15 -4.80 3.96 -13.34
N ARG A 16 -5.42 3.55 -12.22
CA ARG A 16 -5.25 2.21 -11.63
C ARG A 16 -5.50 1.08 -12.63
N GLU A 17 -6.53 1.18 -13.44
CA GLU A 17 -6.87 0.12 -14.41
C GLU A 17 -5.83 -0.05 -15.52
N LEU A 18 -4.94 0.94 -15.71
CA LEU A 18 -3.84 0.92 -16.66
C LEU A 18 -2.49 0.63 -16.00
N ALA A 19 -2.47 0.25 -14.74
CA ALA A 19 -1.26 0.16 -13.91
C ALA A 19 -0.18 -0.74 -14.52
N ASP A 20 -0.54 -1.84 -15.18
CA ASP A 20 0.44 -2.73 -15.82
C ASP A 20 1.27 -2.06 -16.92
N GLN A 21 0.74 -1.03 -17.57
CA GLN A 21 1.46 -0.26 -18.58
C GLN A 21 2.59 0.58 -17.98
N PHE A 22 2.45 0.95 -16.70
CA PHE A 22 3.44 1.80 -16.00
C PHE A 22 4.50 0.99 -15.26
N TRP A 23 4.31 -0.34 -15.12
CA TRP A 23 5.23 -1.18 -14.37
C TRP A 23 6.69 -1.03 -14.81
N GLY A 24 6.96 -0.99 -16.11
CA GLY A 24 8.32 -0.92 -16.67
C GLY A 24 9.15 0.30 -16.22
N GLN A 25 8.49 1.38 -15.79
CA GLN A 25 9.12 2.64 -15.35
C GLN A 25 8.84 2.97 -13.87
N ALA A 26 8.22 2.05 -13.16
CA ALA A 26 7.74 2.28 -11.79
C ALA A 26 8.86 2.29 -10.76
N LYS A 27 8.64 3.06 -9.70
CA LYS A 27 9.37 2.94 -8.43
C LYS A 27 8.64 1.96 -7.52
N VAL A 28 9.37 0.99 -7.00
CA VAL A 28 8.83 -0.10 -6.20
C VAL A 28 9.33 -0.01 -4.77
N ILE A 29 8.40 0.08 -3.82
CA ILE A 29 8.70 -0.10 -2.39
C ILE A 29 8.59 -1.58 -2.05
N GLN A 30 9.61 -2.11 -1.39
CA GLN A 30 9.66 -3.51 -0.98
C GLN A 30 9.46 -3.61 0.52
N ILE A 31 8.47 -4.42 0.92
CA ILE A 31 8.10 -4.65 2.31
C ILE A 31 8.05 -6.15 2.55
N TYR A 32 8.50 -6.57 3.72
CA TYR A 32 8.39 -7.96 4.15
C TYR A 32 8.23 -8.02 5.67
N LYS A 33 7.20 -8.72 6.15
CA LYS A 33 6.88 -8.86 7.58
C LYS A 33 6.82 -7.55 8.36
N GLY A 34 6.28 -6.51 7.74
CA GLY A 34 6.16 -5.19 8.36
C GLY A 34 7.43 -4.32 8.33
N GLU A 35 8.48 -4.80 7.72
CA GLU A 35 9.74 -4.08 7.54
C GLU A 35 9.92 -3.61 6.10
N ILE A 36 10.47 -2.43 5.95
CA ILE A 36 10.67 -1.74 4.67
C ILE A 36 12.16 -1.80 4.33
N LEU A 37 12.47 -2.12 3.08
CA LEU A 37 13.84 -2.07 2.59
C LEU A 37 14.35 -0.63 2.57
N THR A 38 15.46 -0.38 3.25
CA THR A 38 16.09 0.94 3.36
C THR A 38 17.56 0.91 2.97
N LYS A 39 18.08 2.10 2.68
CA LYS A 39 19.50 2.36 2.53
C LYS A 39 19.82 3.72 3.15
N ASP A 40 20.88 3.79 3.94
CA ASP A 40 21.34 5.01 4.61
C ASP A 40 20.22 5.73 5.42
N GLY A 41 19.34 4.93 6.07
CA GLY A 41 18.21 5.42 6.87
C GLY A 41 17.01 5.92 6.08
N GLN A 42 17.00 5.76 4.75
CA GLN A 42 15.91 6.20 3.88
C GLN A 42 15.27 5.03 3.14
N ILE A 43 14.03 5.18 2.72
CA ILE A 43 13.32 4.17 1.91
C ILE A 43 14.07 3.97 0.59
N LEU A 44 14.46 2.74 0.31
CA LEU A 44 15.10 2.37 -0.95
C LEU A 44 14.04 1.94 -1.97
N PHE A 45 13.65 2.86 -2.85
CA PHE A 45 12.81 2.50 -3.99
C PHE A 45 13.64 1.73 -5.04
N GLN A 46 13.15 0.57 -5.40
CA GLN A 46 13.76 -0.29 -6.42
C GLN A 46 13.18 0.00 -7.81
N SER A 47 13.94 -0.32 -8.86
CA SER A 47 13.40 -0.40 -10.21
C SER A 47 12.56 -1.66 -10.37
N SER A 48 11.46 -1.57 -11.09
CA SER A 48 10.63 -2.73 -11.46
C SER A 48 11.40 -3.83 -12.21
N SER A 49 12.48 -3.47 -12.90
CA SER A 49 13.37 -4.43 -13.58
C SER A 49 14.06 -5.43 -12.65
N ASN A 50 14.10 -5.14 -11.34
CA ASN A 50 14.67 -6.04 -10.33
C ASN A 50 13.71 -7.18 -9.94
N TYR A 51 12.51 -7.22 -10.50
CA TYR A 51 11.47 -8.18 -10.16
C TYR A 51 11.00 -8.98 -11.38
N PRO A 52 10.60 -10.26 -11.19
CA PRO A 52 9.91 -11.02 -12.22
C PRO A 52 8.63 -10.32 -12.68
N LYS A 53 8.25 -10.47 -13.94
CA LYS A 53 7.02 -9.86 -14.49
C LYS A 53 5.76 -10.34 -13.77
N GLU A 54 5.75 -11.59 -13.32
CA GLU A 54 4.64 -12.28 -12.69
C GLU A 54 4.54 -12.02 -11.17
N ILE A 55 5.42 -11.17 -10.61
CA ILE A 55 5.36 -10.86 -9.18
C ILE A 55 4.01 -10.23 -8.81
N THR A 56 3.46 -10.66 -7.68
CA THR A 56 2.32 -9.96 -7.09
C THR A 56 2.74 -8.55 -6.69
N LYS A 57 2.12 -7.58 -7.32
CA LYS A 57 2.41 -6.16 -7.16
C LYS A 57 1.13 -5.38 -6.89
N TYR A 58 1.23 -4.34 -6.09
CA TYR A 58 0.11 -3.48 -5.70
C TYR A 58 0.37 -2.07 -6.18
N TYR A 59 -0.52 -1.55 -7.02
CA TYR A 59 -0.40 -0.17 -7.51
C TYR A 59 -0.79 0.81 -6.41
N LEU A 60 0.10 1.71 -6.05
CA LEU A 60 -0.14 2.72 -5.01
C LEU A 60 -0.68 4.02 -5.59
N GLY A 61 -0.30 4.38 -6.81
CA GLY A 61 -0.70 5.59 -7.49
C GLY A 61 0.46 6.29 -8.18
N GLU A 62 0.20 7.52 -8.63
CA GLU A 62 1.13 8.37 -9.35
C GLU A 62 1.30 9.70 -8.61
N LYS A 63 2.50 10.27 -8.67
CA LYS A 63 2.80 11.64 -8.26
C LYS A 63 3.84 12.24 -9.18
N ALA A 64 3.51 13.37 -9.82
CA ALA A 64 4.40 14.12 -10.72
C ALA A 64 5.00 13.24 -11.84
N GLY A 65 4.19 12.37 -12.47
CA GLY A 65 4.60 11.47 -13.55
C GLY A 65 5.36 10.22 -13.09
N VAL A 66 5.53 10.01 -11.78
CA VAL A 66 6.17 8.82 -11.22
C VAL A 66 5.13 7.88 -10.66
N HIS A 67 5.09 6.65 -11.16
CA HIS A 67 4.21 5.60 -10.68
C HIS A 67 4.88 4.78 -9.59
N TYR A 68 4.13 4.49 -8.53
CA TYR A 68 4.61 3.75 -7.37
C TYR A 68 3.85 2.44 -7.20
N PHE A 69 4.62 1.40 -6.91
CA PHE A 69 4.07 0.07 -6.60
C PHE A 69 4.67 -0.45 -5.30
N ALA A 70 3.95 -1.35 -4.65
CA ALA A 70 4.45 -2.13 -3.53
C ALA A 70 4.58 -3.60 -3.91
N VAL A 71 5.57 -4.27 -3.34
CA VAL A 71 5.72 -5.73 -3.38
C VAL A 71 5.97 -6.26 -1.99
N ASN A 72 5.34 -7.40 -1.67
CA ASN A 72 5.61 -8.16 -0.45
C ASN A 72 6.60 -9.28 -0.79
N ARG A 73 7.86 -9.06 -0.48
CA ARG A 73 8.93 -10.01 -0.80
C ARG A 73 10.09 -9.85 0.17
N GLU A 74 10.64 -10.98 0.61
CA GLU A 74 11.88 -11.02 1.38
C GLU A 74 13.01 -10.30 0.65
N PHE A 75 13.86 -9.61 1.39
CA PHE A 75 14.98 -8.85 0.85
C PHE A 75 16.24 -9.01 1.71
N THR A 76 17.38 -8.76 1.09
CA THR A 76 18.65 -8.56 1.77
C THR A 76 18.98 -7.08 1.78
N GLY A 77 19.24 -6.52 2.96
CA GLY A 77 19.48 -5.09 3.12
C GLY A 77 19.18 -4.65 4.55
N THR A 78 19.12 -3.35 4.77
CA THR A 78 18.79 -2.80 6.09
C THR A 78 17.27 -2.66 6.22
N PRO A 79 16.61 -3.43 7.12
CA PRO A 79 15.19 -3.28 7.38
C PRO A 79 14.93 -2.12 8.34
N MET A 80 13.86 -1.38 8.12
CA MET A 80 13.33 -0.41 9.09
C MET A 80 11.80 -0.50 9.13
N THR A 81 11.24 -0.29 10.31
CA THR A 81 9.79 -0.16 10.48
C THR A 81 9.34 1.26 10.15
N LEU A 82 8.03 1.44 9.86
CA LEU A 82 7.44 2.77 9.69
C LEU A 82 7.72 3.71 10.87
N ARG A 83 7.69 3.18 12.09
CA ARG A 83 7.96 3.98 13.30
C ARG A 83 9.39 4.52 13.34
N GLN A 84 10.36 3.75 12.86
CA GLN A 84 11.76 4.18 12.80
C GLN A 84 12.00 5.19 11.67
N LEU A 85 11.26 5.08 10.56
CA LEU A 85 11.38 5.97 9.41
C LEU A 85 10.67 7.31 9.59
N ALA A 86 9.52 7.33 10.27
CA ALA A 86 8.63 8.48 10.33
C ALA A 86 9.29 9.81 10.80
N PRO A 87 10.24 9.83 11.77
CA PRO A 87 10.81 11.10 12.24
C PRO A 87 11.65 11.86 11.21
N GLU A 88 12.25 11.14 10.24
CA GLU A 88 13.24 11.72 9.30
C GLU A 88 12.84 11.55 7.83
N ALA A 89 11.76 10.82 7.54
CA ALA A 89 11.34 10.56 6.18
C ALA A 89 10.66 11.78 5.55
N ASN A 90 10.85 11.93 4.24
CA ASN A 90 10.06 12.86 3.44
C ASN A 90 8.56 12.50 3.52
N GLU A 91 7.68 13.50 3.64
CA GLU A 91 6.23 13.32 3.81
C GLU A 91 5.60 12.43 2.72
N LEU A 92 5.97 12.64 1.46
CA LEU A 92 5.51 11.79 0.36
C LEU A 92 5.94 10.35 0.54
N PHE A 93 7.20 10.12 0.92
CA PHE A 93 7.74 8.75 1.03
C PHE A 93 7.16 8.00 2.22
N ILE A 94 6.94 8.69 3.35
CA ILE A 94 6.28 8.05 4.50
C ILE A 94 4.82 7.73 4.19
N ALA A 95 4.10 8.61 3.47
CA ALA A 95 2.73 8.35 3.05
C ALA A 95 2.64 7.16 2.08
N ILE A 96 3.57 7.04 1.13
CA ILE A 96 3.70 5.86 0.25
C ILE A 96 3.93 4.60 1.08
N ALA A 97 4.84 4.65 2.05
CA ALA A 97 5.16 3.52 2.90
C ALA A 97 3.98 3.09 3.78
N MET A 98 3.25 4.04 4.36
CA MET A 98 2.03 3.78 5.14
C MET A 98 0.96 3.10 4.30
N GLN A 99 0.70 3.61 3.10
CA GLN A 99 -0.28 3.03 2.17
C GLN A 99 0.14 1.62 1.74
N ALA A 100 1.41 1.43 1.39
CA ALA A 100 1.96 0.14 1.00
C ALA A 100 1.85 -0.90 2.13
N GLN A 101 2.24 -0.52 3.35
CA GLN A 101 2.16 -1.37 4.53
C GLN A 101 0.72 -1.76 4.86
N ALA A 102 -0.20 -0.80 4.84
CA ALA A 102 -1.62 -1.05 5.12
C ALA A 102 -2.22 -2.03 4.09
N LEU A 103 -1.90 -1.82 2.80
CA LEU A 103 -2.41 -2.67 1.73
C LEU A 103 -1.84 -4.10 1.80
N ILE A 104 -0.54 -4.25 2.05
CA ILE A 104 0.09 -5.56 2.23
C ILE A 104 -0.51 -6.29 3.45
N ASN A 105 -0.62 -5.64 4.60
CA ASN A 105 -1.22 -6.23 5.81
C ASN A 105 -2.67 -6.67 5.55
N TRP A 106 -3.44 -5.87 4.80
CA TRP A 106 -4.80 -6.24 4.45
C TRP A 106 -4.83 -7.51 3.59
N HIS A 107 -3.95 -7.63 2.60
CA HIS A 107 -3.87 -8.84 1.77
C HIS A 107 -3.46 -10.08 2.54
N GLU A 108 -2.57 -9.95 3.54
CA GLU A 108 -2.13 -11.05 4.38
C GLU A 108 -3.23 -11.56 5.31
N THR A 109 -4.10 -10.67 5.78
CA THR A 109 -5.12 -10.99 6.79
C THR A 109 -6.49 -11.28 6.21
N HIS A 110 -6.81 -10.86 4.98
CA HIS A 110 -8.14 -10.98 4.37
C HIS A 110 -8.14 -11.95 3.18
N THR A 111 -7.57 -13.12 3.36
CA THR A 111 -7.44 -14.14 2.31
C THR A 111 -8.75 -14.85 1.96
N ASN A 112 -9.76 -14.76 2.83
CA ASN A 112 -11.04 -15.45 2.69
C ASN A 112 -12.20 -14.46 2.57
N CYS A 113 -13.25 -14.89 1.87
CA CYS A 113 -14.49 -14.14 1.72
C CYS A 113 -15.22 -14.02 3.06
N ALA A 114 -15.59 -12.80 3.46
CA ALA A 114 -16.34 -12.56 4.69
C ALA A 114 -17.79 -13.12 4.65
N ARG A 115 -18.31 -13.44 3.45
CA ARG A 115 -19.68 -13.95 3.28
C ARG A 115 -19.76 -15.46 3.30
N CYS A 116 -18.87 -16.16 2.59
CA CYS A 116 -18.95 -17.61 2.40
C CYS A 116 -17.73 -18.38 2.90
N GLY A 117 -16.67 -17.68 3.34
CA GLY A 117 -15.42 -18.32 3.81
C GLY A 117 -14.49 -18.84 2.71
N ALA A 118 -14.91 -18.81 1.44
CA ALA A 118 -14.09 -19.27 0.33
C ALA A 118 -12.85 -18.40 0.09
N PRO A 119 -11.79 -18.91 -0.55
CA PRO A 119 -10.63 -18.13 -0.93
C PRO A 119 -11.00 -16.93 -1.82
N THR A 120 -10.21 -15.88 -1.71
CA THR A 120 -10.33 -14.70 -2.55
C THR A 120 -9.07 -14.48 -3.37
N LYS A 121 -9.20 -13.94 -4.57
CA LYS A 121 -8.09 -13.54 -5.44
C LYS A 121 -7.90 -12.01 -5.43
N VAL A 122 -6.69 -11.57 -5.67
CA VAL A 122 -6.35 -10.15 -5.81
C VAL A 122 -6.75 -9.68 -7.21
N VAL A 123 -7.51 -8.61 -7.29
CA VAL A 123 -7.91 -7.96 -8.55
C VAL A 123 -7.71 -6.45 -8.47
N SER A 124 -7.93 -5.73 -9.57
CA SER A 124 -7.80 -4.27 -9.66
C SER A 124 -6.48 -3.76 -9.06
N HIS A 125 -5.38 -4.41 -9.47
CA HIS A 125 -4.01 -4.06 -9.08
C HIS A 125 -3.78 -3.91 -7.56
N GLY A 126 -4.47 -4.74 -6.78
CA GLY A 126 -4.30 -4.82 -5.32
C GLY A 126 -5.38 -4.11 -4.50
N TRP A 127 -6.31 -3.40 -5.11
CA TRP A 127 -7.33 -2.62 -4.37
C TRP A 127 -8.62 -3.36 -4.11
N ILE A 128 -8.77 -4.56 -4.67
CA ILE A 128 -9.94 -5.41 -4.49
C ILE A 128 -9.48 -6.85 -4.29
N ARG A 129 -10.17 -7.56 -3.42
CA ARG A 129 -10.16 -9.03 -3.38
C ARG A 129 -11.54 -9.53 -3.78
N GLU A 130 -11.57 -10.46 -4.71
CA GLU A 130 -12.80 -11.03 -5.25
C GLU A 130 -12.93 -12.49 -4.85
N CYS A 131 -14.10 -12.87 -4.35
CA CYS A 131 -14.41 -14.24 -3.99
C CYS A 131 -14.48 -15.11 -5.24
N GLU A 132 -13.83 -16.27 -5.21
CA GLU A 132 -13.82 -17.20 -6.34
C GLU A 132 -15.15 -18.01 -6.48
N VAL A 133 -15.98 -18.00 -5.44
CA VAL A 133 -17.24 -18.76 -5.42
C VAL A 133 -18.45 -17.89 -5.71
N ASP A 134 -18.61 -16.76 -5.01
CA ASP A 134 -19.81 -15.93 -5.11
C ASP A 134 -19.55 -14.56 -5.79
N GLY A 135 -18.31 -14.28 -6.21
CA GLY A 135 -17.95 -13.03 -6.87
C GLY A 135 -18.02 -11.80 -5.96
N ALA A 136 -18.20 -11.97 -4.64
CA ALA A 136 -18.24 -10.84 -3.72
C ALA A 136 -16.92 -10.11 -3.69
N GLN A 137 -16.96 -8.78 -3.80
CA GLN A 137 -15.80 -7.93 -3.75
C GLN A 137 -15.58 -7.38 -2.35
N HIS A 138 -14.32 -7.39 -1.93
CA HIS A 138 -13.85 -6.88 -0.65
C HIS A 138 -12.83 -5.79 -0.91
N PHE A 139 -12.92 -4.70 -0.14
CA PHE A 139 -12.08 -3.51 -0.28
C PHE A 139 -11.29 -3.26 1.00
N PRO A 140 -10.06 -2.72 0.93
CA PRO A 140 -9.37 -2.27 2.12
C PRO A 140 -10.18 -1.17 2.81
N ARG A 141 -10.34 -1.27 4.13
CA ARG A 141 -11.07 -0.27 4.91
C ARG A 141 -10.13 0.88 5.27
N THR A 142 -10.55 2.07 4.91
CA THR A 142 -9.85 3.33 5.21
C THR A 142 -10.72 4.29 6.01
N ASP A 143 -11.67 3.74 6.78
CA ASP A 143 -12.61 4.54 7.57
C ASP A 143 -11.87 5.29 8.68
N PRO A 144 -12.08 6.59 8.86
CA PRO A 144 -11.55 7.30 10.01
C PRO A 144 -12.21 6.77 11.29
N ALA A 145 -11.39 6.50 12.32
CA ALA A 145 -11.87 6.10 13.63
C ALA A 145 -11.64 7.24 14.61
N VAL A 146 -12.70 7.67 15.32
CA VAL A 146 -12.64 8.66 16.38
C VAL A 146 -12.95 7.97 17.70
N ILE A 147 -12.14 8.20 18.71
CA ILE A 147 -12.41 7.79 20.08
C ILE A 147 -12.81 9.06 20.85
N GLU A 148 -14.05 9.12 21.27
CA GLU A 148 -14.54 10.21 22.11
C GLU A 148 -14.67 9.72 23.58
N ILE A 149 -14.12 10.48 24.50
CA ILE A 149 -14.36 10.28 25.94
C ILE A 149 -15.52 11.21 26.32
N GLY A 150 -16.72 10.64 26.35
CA GLY A 150 -17.90 11.35 26.83
C GLY A 150 -17.85 11.56 28.38
N ARG A 151 -18.26 12.74 28.86
CA ARG A 151 -18.52 12.96 30.25
C ARG A 151 -19.82 12.22 30.63
N ALA A 152 -19.72 11.23 31.49
CA ALA A 152 -20.93 10.69 32.13
C ALA A 152 -21.57 11.80 32.95
N HIS A 153 -22.78 12.20 32.61
CA HIS A 153 -23.61 13.02 33.52
C HIS A 153 -24.11 12.10 34.64
N VAL A 154 -23.63 12.35 35.83
CA VAL A 154 -24.17 11.77 37.05
C VAL A 154 -25.41 12.57 37.47
#